data_03b71e04ca98f229b893b19dd8910913
#
_entry.id   03b71e04ca98f229b893b19dd8910913
#
_cell.length_a   1.000
_cell.length_b   1.000
_cell.length_c   1.000
_cell.angle_alpha   90.00
_cell.angle_beta   90.00
_cell.angle_gamma   90.00
#
_symmetry.space_group_name_H-M   'P 1'
#
loop_
_entity.id
_entity.type
_entity.pdbx_description
1 polymer ?
#
loop_
_entity_poly.entity_id
_entity_poly.type
_entity_poly.pdbx_seq_one_letter_code
_entity_poly.pdbx_strand_id
1 'polypeptide(L)'
;MQRTEQVSEFKERLVVVNRVSKTVKGGRNMRFSALVVVGDENGRVGAGMGKAAEIPEAIRKANEDAKKHLVNVPLDGTTIPHEMTGYYSTAKSVLIPAPEGTGVIAGGAARAVLEMAGIKDIRTKSYGTNNPINMVKATIEALKKMRSAEQVAKMRGKAVEEILG
;
A
#
# COMPACT_ATOMS: atom_id res chain seq x y z
N MET A 1 10.55 -19.74 17.23
CA MET A 1 9.37 -20.33 16.60
C MET A 1 8.32 -19.31 16.18
N GLN A 2 8.08 -18.25 16.94
CA GLN A 2 7.08 -17.23 16.58
C GLN A 2 7.44 -16.37 15.37
N ARG A 3 8.70 -16.20 15.03
CA ARG A 3 9.15 -15.42 13.88
C ARG A 3 8.89 -16.06 12.51
N THR A 4 8.86 -17.38 12.45
CA THR A 4 8.66 -18.13 11.20
C THR A 4 7.19 -18.20 10.80
N GLU A 5 6.28 -18.21 11.75
CA GLU A 5 4.85 -18.18 11.47
C GLU A 5 4.37 -16.81 10.98
N GLN A 6 4.93 -15.73 11.49
CA GLN A 6 4.60 -14.37 11.05
C GLN A 6 5.03 -14.08 9.61
N VAL A 7 6.10 -14.69 9.14
CA VAL A 7 6.60 -14.50 7.77
C VAL A 7 5.70 -15.19 6.74
N SER A 8 5.02 -16.28 7.11
CA SER A 8 4.12 -17.02 6.22
C SER A 8 2.75 -16.35 6.04
N GLU A 9 2.37 -15.41 6.92
CA GLU A 9 1.08 -14.72 6.85
C GLU A 9 1.06 -13.58 5.84
N PHE A 10 2.21 -13.05 5.46
CA PHE A 10 2.31 -11.92 4.53
C PHE A 10 2.41 -12.40 3.10
N LYS A 11 1.56 -11.84 2.25
CA LYS A 11 1.63 -12.01 0.81
C LYS A 11 2.43 -10.86 0.21
N GLU A 12 3.10 -11.14 -0.90
CA GLU A 12 3.96 -10.21 -1.59
C GLU A 12 3.46 -10.01 -3.01
N ARG A 13 3.53 -8.79 -3.51
CA ARG A 13 3.18 -8.48 -4.88
C ARG A 13 4.19 -7.52 -5.48
N LEU A 14 4.81 -7.96 -6.56
CA LEU A 14 5.72 -7.11 -7.33
C LEU A 14 4.92 -6.13 -8.18
N VAL A 15 5.11 -4.84 -7.93
CA VAL A 15 4.40 -3.80 -8.67
C VAL A 15 5.14 -3.43 -9.94
N VAL A 16 6.44 -3.14 -9.83
CA VAL A 16 7.25 -2.74 -10.97
C VAL A 16 8.72 -3.09 -10.75
N VAL A 17 9.40 -3.46 -11.82
CA VAL A 17 10.85 -3.60 -11.85
C VAL A 17 11.37 -2.65 -12.92
N ASN A 18 12.26 -1.75 -12.53
CA ASN A 18 12.92 -0.84 -13.43
C ASN A 18 14.40 -1.16 -13.53
N ARG A 19 14.92 -1.02 -14.72
CA ARG A 19 16.35 -1.16 -14.99
C ARG A 19 16.97 0.23 -14.95
N VAL A 20 17.94 0.43 -14.06
CA VAL A 20 18.64 1.70 -13.94
C VAL A 20 20.12 1.47 -14.29
N SER A 21 20.70 2.40 -15.02
CA SER A 21 22.12 2.37 -15.33
C SER A 21 22.81 3.58 -14.74
N LYS A 22 23.97 3.33 -14.10
CA LYS A 22 24.81 4.40 -13.58
C LYS A 22 26.10 4.44 -14.41
N THR A 23 26.38 5.58 -15.02
CA THR A 23 27.63 5.80 -15.75
C THR A 23 28.74 6.04 -14.74
N VAL A 24 29.78 5.18 -14.77
CA VAL A 24 30.96 5.32 -13.95
C VAL A 24 32.20 5.40 -14.84
N LYS A 25 33.35 5.84 -14.28
CA LYS A 25 34.65 5.79 -14.96
C LYS A 25 34.98 4.34 -15.39
N GLY A 26 34.86 4.04 -16.67
CA GLY A 26 35.19 2.73 -17.21
C GLY A 26 33.99 1.88 -17.64
N GLY A 27 32.76 2.42 -17.64
CA GLY A 27 31.59 1.72 -18.17
C GLY A 27 30.28 2.08 -17.50
N ARG A 28 29.26 1.24 -17.72
CA ARG A 28 27.93 1.39 -17.13
C ARG A 28 27.68 0.26 -16.15
N ASN A 29 27.34 0.60 -14.92
CA ASN A 29 26.84 -0.38 -13.95
C ASN A 29 25.32 -0.46 -14.07
N MET A 30 24.83 -1.66 -14.38
CA MET A 30 23.38 -1.91 -14.50
C MET A 30 22.84 -2.43 -13.17
N ARG A 31 21.79 -1.80 -12.69
CA ARG A 31 21.09 -2.23 -11.50
C ARG A 31 19.58 -2.30 -11.76
N PHE A 32 18.92 -3.11 -10.99
CA PHE A 32 17.48 -3.24 -11.01
C PHE A 32 16.87 -2.62 -9.76
N SER A 33 15.77 -1.91 -9.94
CA SER A 33 14.99 -1.35 -8.84
C SER A 33 13.63 -2.05 -8.84
N ALA A 34 13.28 -2.67 -7.72
CA ALA A 34 12.00 -3.34 -7.55
C ALA A 34 11.13 -2.59 -6.54
N LEU A 35 9.84 -2.45 -6.85
CA LEU A 35 8.82 -1.94 -5.95
C LEU A 35 7.89 -3.09 -5.60
N VAL A 36 7.82 -3.43 -4.32
CA VAL A 36 7.02 -4.55 -3.81
C VAL A 36 6.05 -4.05 -2.75
N VAL A 37 4.84 -4.60 -2.78
CA VAL A 37 3.83 -4.38 -1.75
C VAL A 37 3.64 -5.68 -0.98
N VAL A 38 3.67 -5.59 0.33
CA VAL A 38 3.49 -6.73 1.25
C VAL A 38 2.28 -6.45 2.13
N GLY A 39 1.44 -7.46 2.34
CA GLY A 39 0.27 -7.33 3.20
C GLY A 39 -0.24 -8.67 3.69
N ASP A 40 -0.99 -8.64 4.78
CA ASP A 40 -1.59 -9.85 5.37
C ASP A 40 -3.05 -10.06 4.95
N GLU A 41 -3.59 -9.19 4.12
CA GLU A 41 -4.99 -9.16 3.70
C GLU A 41 -5.99 -8.98 4.87
N ASN A 42 -5.50 -8.55 6.01
CA ASN A 42 -6.28 -8.31 7.23
C ASN A 42 -6.06 -6.91 7.83
N GLY A 43 -5.73 -5.95 6.99
CA GLY A 43 -5.58 -4.57 7.41
C GLY A 43 -4.14 -4.10 7.64
N ARG A 44 -3.14 -4.93 7.31
CA ARG A 44 -1.75 -4.51 7.34
C ARG A 44 -1.15 -4.53 5.94
N VAL A 45 -0.53 -3.45 5.55
CA VAL A 45 0.08 -3.32 4.23
C VAL A 45 1.31 -2.41 4.31
N GLY A 46 2.30 -2.71 3.52
CA GLY A 46 3.50 -1.89 3.41
C GLY A 46 4.09 -1.98 2.01
N ALA A 47 4.82 -0.95 1.62
CA ALA A 47 5.53 -0.94 0.36
C ALA A 47 7.02 -0.71 0.61
N GLY A 48 7.83 -1.32 -0.21
CA GLY A 48 9.27 -1.19 -0.12
C GLY A 48 9.92 -1.21 -1.48
N MET A 49 11.10 -0.64 -1.53
CA MET A 49 11.94 -0.62 -2.72
C MET A 49 13.28 -1.26 -2.43
N GLY A 50 13.79 -1.98 -3.42
CA GLY A 50 15.11 -2.57 -3.35
C GLY A 50 15.86 -2.37 -4.65
N LYS A 51 17.15 -2.13 -4.54
CA LYS A 51 18.07 -2.01 -5.68
C LYS A 51 19.17 -3.05 -5.57
N ALA A 52 19.44 -3.76 -6.66
CA ALA A 52 20.52 -4.73 -6.72
C ALA A 52 20.96 -4.98 -8.15
N ALA A 53 22.10 -5.63 -8.31
CA ALA A 53 22.62 -6.01 -9.61
C ALA A 53 21.79 -7.09 -10.29
N GLU A 54 21.01 -7.87 -9.52
CA GLU A 54 20.14 -8.93 -10.01
C GLU A 54 18.71 -8.73 -9.54
N ILE A 55 17.75 -9.14 -10.36
CA ILE A 55 16.32 -8.98 -10.07
C ILE A 55 15.90 -9.72 -8.78
N PRO A 56 16.25 -10.99 -8.54
CA PRO A 56 15.86 -11.68 -7.31
C PRO A 56 16.37 -10.98 -6.04
N GLU A 57 17.58 -10.46 -6.07
CA GLU A 57 18.16 -9.71 -4.96
C GLU A 57 17.42 -8.38 -4.72
N ALA A 58 17.06 -7.67 -5.79
CA ALA A 58 16.30 -6.44 -5.70
C ALA A 58 14.93 -6.69 -5.06
N ILE A 59 14.25 -7.76 -5.46
CA ILE A 59 12.95 -8.16 -4.90
C ILE A 59 13.09 -8.52 -3.42
N ARG A 60 14.13 -9.27 -3.05
CA ARG A 60 14.40 -9.64 -1.66
C ARG A 60 14.56 -8.40 -0.76
N LYS A 61 15.38 -7.45 -1.22
CA LYS A 61 15.59 -6.18 -0.50
C LYS A 61 14.32 -5.36 -0.39
N ALA A 62 13.52 -5.33 -1.46
CA ALA A 62 12.24 -4.64 -1.47
C ALA A 62 11.25 -5.26 -0.47
N ASN A 63 11.20 -6.58 -0.38
CA ASN A 63 10.36 -7.29 0.60
C ASN A 63 10.76 -6.96 2.03
N GLU A 64 12.04 -6.94 2.34
CA GLU A 64 12.54 -6.59 3.66
C GLU A 64 12.19 -5.14 4.01
N ASP A 65 12.35 -4.22 3.07
CA ASP A 65 12.00 -2.81 3.26
C ASP A 65 10.49 -2.64 3.48
N ALA A 66 9.66 -3.34 2.70
CA ALA A 66 8.21 -3.29 2.84
C ALA A 66 7.76 -3.77 4.23
N LYS A 67 8.35 -4.83 4.74
CA LYS A 67 8.04 -5.38 6.07
C LYS A 67 8.42 -4.42 7.21
N LYS A 68 9.37 -3.52 6.98
CA LYS A 68 9.75 -2.49 7.95
C LYS A 68 8.79 -1.31 7.99
N HIS A 69 7.98 -1.13 6.95
CA HIS A 69 7.09 0.02 6.78
C HIS A 69 5.62 -0.39 6.74
N LEU A 70 5.23 -1.37 7.53
CA LEU A 70 3.84 -1.82 7.62
C LEU A 70 2.96 -0.77 8.28
N VAL A 71 1.78 -0.57 7.70
CA VAL A 71 0.77 0.37 8.16
C VAL A 71 -0.50 -0.41 8.50
N ASN A 72 -1.14 -0.07 9.61
CA ASN A 72 -2.43 -0.63 9.99
C ASN A 72 -3.55 0.16 9.32
N VAL A 73 -4.45 -0.54 8.64
CA VAL A 73 -5.58 0.04 7.94
C VAL A 73 -6.87 -0.42 8.62
N PRO A 74 -7.73 0.50 9.09
CA PRO A 74 -9.02 0.09 9.61
C PRO A 74 -9.92 -0.34 8.45
N LEU A 75 -10.45 -1.57 8.52
CA LEU A 75 -11.36 -2.11 7.54
C LEU A 75 -12.80 -2.06 8.07
N ASP A 76 -13.74 -1.76 7.18
CA ASP A 76 -15.17 -1.84 7.47
C ASP A 76 -15.78 -2.96 6.61
N GLY A 77 -15.77 -4.18 7.15
CA GLY A 77 -16.16 -5.37 6.39
C GLY A 77 -15.23 -5.60 5.19
N THR A 78 -15.74 -5.43 3.97
CA THR A 78 -14.98 -5.61 2.72
C THR A 78 -14.43 -4.31 2.16
N THR A 79 -14.73 -3.18 2.78
CA THR A 79 -14.36 -1.84 2.29
C THR A 79 -13.65 -1.02 3.37
N ILE A 80 -13.46 0.27 3.09
CA ILE A 80 -12.85 1.23 4.02
C ILE A 80 -13.93 1.99 4.79
N PRO A 81 -13.60 2.53 6.00
CA PRO A 81 -14.59 3.21 6.83
C PRO A 81 -15.13 4.51 6.23
N HIS A 82 -14.34 5.25 5.48
CA HIS A 82 -14.75 6.54 4.92
C HIS A 82 -13.89 6.92 3.73
N GLU A 83 -14.32 7.92 2.99
CA GLU A 83 -13.53 8.51 1.91
C GLU A 83 -12.27 9.18 2.45
N MET A 84 -11.16 8.99 1.76
CA MET A 84 -9.88 9.61 2.14
C MET A 84 -9.06 9.90 0.89
N THR A 85 -8.34 11.02 0.92
CA THR A 85 -7.39 11.39 -0.12
C THR A 85 -5.97 11.36 0.43
N GLY A 86 -5.08 10.70 -0.28
CA GLY A 86 -3.67 10.66 0.04
C GLY A 86 -2.85 11.44 -0.98
N TYR A 87 -1.81 12.08 -0.51
CA TYR A 87 -0.89 12.87 -1.34
C TYR A 87 0.53 12.40 -1.12
N TYR A 88 1.27 12.30 -2.20
CA TYR A 88 2.70 12.09 -2.17
C TYR A 88 3.32 12.72 -3.42
N SER A 89 4.17 13.74 -3.24
CA SER A 89 4.71 14.53 -4.34
C SER A 89 3.56 15.10 -5.18
N THR A 90 3.54 14.86 -6.49
CA THR A 90 2.44 15.28 -7.38
C THR A 90 1.29 14.27 -7.44
N ALA A 91 1.46 13.10 -6.81
CA ALA A 91 0.44 12.06 -6.83
C ALA A 91 -0.69 12.37 -5.84
N LYS A 92 -1.91 12.19 -6.31
CA LYS A 92 -3.11 12.28 -5.50
C LYS A 92 -3.94 11.02 -5.71
N SER A 93 -4.21 10.29 -4.64
CA SER A 93 -5.02 9.09 -4.66
C SER A 93 -6.28 9.31 -3.82
N VAL A 94 -7.45 9.21 -4.46
CA VAL A 94 -8.74 9.36 -3.79
C VAL A 94 -9.33 7.98 -3.61
N LEU A 95 -9.64 7.62 -2.37
CA LEU A 95 -10.23 6.32 -2.01
C LEU A 95 -11.67 6.55 -1.54
N ILE A 96 -12.62 5.87 -2.17
CA ILE A 96 -14.06 6.00 -1.89
C ILE A 96 -14.61 4.63 -1.53
N PRO A 97 -15.27 4.47 -0.36
CA PRO A 97 -15.90 3.20 0.00
C PRO A 97 -16.94 2.78 -1.03
N ALA A 98 -17.07 1.47 -1.21
CA ALA A 98 -18.01 0.90 -2.16
C ALA A 98 -18.82 -0.22 -1.52
N PRO A 99 -20.06 -0.47 -1.97
CA PRO A 99 -20.87 -1.57 -1.46
C PRO A 99 -20.28 -2.92 -1.86
N GLU A 100 -20.61 -3.94 -1.09
CA GLU A 100 -20.17 -5.32 -1.33
C GLU A 100 -20.56 -5.76 -2.74
N GLY A 101 -19.61 -6.42 -3.41
CA GLY A 101 -19.79 -6.87 -4.79
C GLY A 101 -19.27 -5.92 -5.86
N THR A 102 -18.85 -4.71 -5.48
CA THR A 102 -18.28 -3.74 -6.43
C THR A 102 -16.93 -4.16 -6.98
N GLY A 103 -16.11 -4.81 -6.14
CA GLY A 103 -14.74 -5.16 -6.46
C GLY A 103 -13.78 -3.99 -6.28
N VAL A 104 -12.51 -4.22 -6.59
CA VAL A 104 -11.47 -3.19 -6.49
C VAL A 104 -11.37 -2.46 -7.83
N ILE A 105 -11.87 -1.24 -7.88
CA ILE A 105 -11.81 -0.37 -9.06
C ILE A 105 -10.67 0.61 -8.84
N ALA A 106 -9.48 0.28 -9.37
CA ALA A 106 -8.27 1.05 -9.16
C ALA A 106 -7.26 0.82 -10.29
N GLY A 107 -6.37 1.78 -10.49
CA GLY A 107 -5.21 1.59 -11.35
C GLY A 107 -4.25 0.55 -10.76
N GLY A 108 -3.36 -0.03 -11.60
CA GLY A 108 -2.53 -1.17 -11.23
C GLY A 108 -1.72 -1.00 -9.94
N ALA A 109 -1.09 0.16 -9.76
CA ALA A 109 -0.27 0.41 -8.57
C ALA A 109 -1.12 0.51 -7.29
N ALA A 110 -2.18 1.30 -7.31
CA ALA A 110 -3.10 1.44 -6.18
C ALA A 110 -3.82 0.12 -5.88
N ARG A 111 -4.20 -0.61 -6.91
CA ARG A 111 -4.87 -1.91 -6.77
C ARG A 111 -4.01 -2.91 -6.00
N ALA A 112 -2.70 -2.95 -6.29
CA ALA A 112 -1.79 -3.84 -5.58
C ALA A 112 -1.81 -3.57 -4.07
N VAL A 113 -1.75 -2.31 -3.67
CA VAL A 113 -1.80 -1.89 -2.26
C VAL A 113 -3.12 -2.30 -1.62
N LEU A 114 -4.23 -2.03 -2.28
CA LEU A 114 -5.57 -2.26 -1.73
C LEU A 114 -5.88 -3.75 -1.58
N GLU A 115 -5.50 -4.56 -2.55
CA GLU A 115 -5.67 -6.01 -2.47
C GLU A 115 -4.82 -6.63 -1.36
N MET A 116 -3.58 -6.18 -1.20
CA MET A 116 -2.70 -6.68 -0.13
C MET A 116 -3.17 -6.24 1.25
N ALA A 117 -3.86 -5.12 1.37
CA ALA A 117 -4.47 -4.67 2.62
C ALA A 117 -5.72 -5.48 2.99
N GLY A 118 -6.29 -6.23 2.07
CA GLY A 118 -7.50 -7.02 2.29
C GLY A 118 -8.79 -6.30 1.92
N ILE A 119 -8.70 -5.18 1.22
CA ILE A 119 -9.86 -4.45 0.74
C ILE A 119 -10.39 -5.14 -0.51
N LYS A 120 -11.68 -5.46 -0.51
CA LYS A 120 -12.35 -6.17 -1.61
C LYS A 120 -13.26 -5.28 -2.45
N ASP A 121 -13.77 -4.21 -1.87
CA ASP A 121 -14.72 -3.31 -2.52
C ASP A 121 -14.31 -1.86 -2.28
N ILE A 122 -13.88 -1.18 -3.33
CA ILE A 122 -13.41 0.19 -3.24
C ILE A 122 -13.38 0.82 -4.64
N ARG A 123 -13.62 2.12 -4.69
CA ARG A 123 -13.41 2.92 -5.89
C ARG A 123 -12.26 3.88 -5.64
N THR A 124 -11.38 4.01 -6.61
CA THR A 124 -10.26 4.93 -6.51
C THR A 124 -10.11 5.76 -7.76
N LYS A 125 -9.52 6.93 -7.59
CA LYS A 125 -9.15 7.79 -8.70
C LYS A 125 -7.74 8.34 -8.45
N SER A 126 -6.92 8.30 -9.47
CA SER A 126 -5.54 8.77 -9.41
C SER A 126 -5.40 10.06 -10.21
N TYR A 127 -4.74 11.05 -9.63
CA TYR A 127 -4.49 12.34 -10.25
C TYR A 127 -3.00 12.72 -10.14
N GLY A 128 -2.55 13.55 -11.04
CA GLY A 128 -1.26 14.23 -10.97
C GLY A 128 -0.09 13.47 -11.60
N THR A 129 -0.05 12.16 -11.49
CA THR A 129 1.03 11.35 -12.06
C THR A 129 0.60 9.90 -12.27
N ASN A 130 1.26 9.23 -13.20
CA ASN A 130 1.10 7.79 -13.41
C ASN A 130 2.30 7.00 -12.89
N ASN A 131 3.24 7.64 -12.18
CA ASN A 131 4.41 6.98 -11.63
C ASN A 131 3.96 5.97 -10.54
N PRO A 132 4.22 4.65 -10.72
CA PRO A 132 3.77 3.63 -9.78
C PRO A 132 4.29 3.85 -8.35
N ILE A 133 5.52 4.29 -8.20
CA ILE A 133 6.12 4.53 -6.87
C ILE A 133 5.33 5.60 -6.13
N ASN A 134 5.07 6.73 -6.79
CA ASN A 134 4.34 7.85 -6.19
C ASN A 134 2.88 7.47 -5.90
N MET A 135 2.24 6.71 -6.78
CA MET A 135 0.87 6.26 -6.58
C MET A 135 0.73 5.27 -5.43
N VAL A 136 1.68 4.35 -5.29
CA VAL A 136 1.71 3.42 -4.15
C VAL A 136 1.86 4.20 -2.84
N LYS A 137 2.78 5.14 -2.79
CA LYS A 137 3.02 5.96 -1.59
C LYS A 137 1.82 6.84 -1.24
N ALA A 138 1.19 7.46 -2.23
CA ALA A 138 -0.02 8.27 -2.03
C ALA A 138 -1.18 7.42 -1.49
N THR A 139 -1.37 6.22 -2.01
CA THR A 139 -2.41 5.29 -1.55
C THR A 139 -2.15 4.86 -0.10
N ILE A 140 -0.91 4.53 0.24
CA ILE A 140 -0.54 4.17 1.61
C ILE A 140 -0.75 5.34 2.56
N GLU A 141 -0.42 6.57 2.16
CA GLU A 141 -0.67 7.76 2.96
C GLU A 141 -2.17 7.96 3.24
N ALA A 142 -3.02 7.72 2.25
CA ALA A 142 -4.48 7.75 2.44
C ALA A 142 -4.93 6.70 3.46
N LEU A 143 -4.46 5.47 3.32
CA LEU A 143 -4.81 4.37 4.23
C LEU A 143 -4.30 4.64 5.65
N LYS A 144 -3.12 5.20 5.78
CA LYS A 144 -2.50 5.54 7.08
C LYS A 144 -3.31 6.58 7.86
N LYS A 145 -3.96 7.51 7.16
CA LYS A 145 -4.76 8.58 7.75
C LYS A 145 -6.17 8.16 8.12
N MET A 146 -6.64 7.01 7.64
CA MET A 146 -7.99 6.53 7.92
C MET A 146 -8.18 6.18 9.39
N ARG A 147 -9.39 6.42 9.88
CA ARG A 147 -9.78 6.10 11.25
C ARG A 147 -11.12 5.37 11.27
N SER A 148 -11.20 4.31 12.08
CA SER A 148 -12.44 3.60 12.29
C SER A 148 -13.41 4.44 13.12
N ALA A 149 -14.71 4.13 13.07
CA ALA A 149 -15.70 4.77 13.91
C ALA A 149 -15.36 4.61 15.41
N GLU A 150 -14.80 3.47 15.80
CA GLU A 150 -14.36 3.20 17.16
C GLU A 150 -13.21 4.13 17.59
N GLN A 151 -12.23 4.34 16.71
CA GLN A 151 -11.12 5.26 16.98
C GLN A 151 -11.60 6.70 17.12
N VAL A 152 -12.51 7.14 16.26
CA VAL A 152 -13.09 8.48 16.32
C VAL A 152 -13.92 8.66 17.60
N ALA A 153 -14.73 7.67 17.96
CA ALA A 153 -15.53 7.68 19.18
C ALA A 153 -14.65 7.82 20.42
N LYS A 154 -13.57 7.07 20.50
CA LYS A 154 -12.60 7.12 21.59
C LYS A 154 -11.93 8.50 21.68
N MET A 155 -11.57 9.09 20.54
CA MET A 155 -10.94 10.42 20.50
C MET A 155 -11.88 11.54 20.93
N ARG A 156 -13.18 11.42 20.63
CA ARG A 156 -14.21 12.41 20.97
C ARG A 156 -14.89 12.16 22.31
N GLY A 157 -14.59 11.02 22.96
CA GLY A 157 -15.23 10.64 24.22
C GLY A 157 -16.72 10.34 24.04
N LYS A 158 -17.13 9.83 22.87
CA LYS A 158 -18.53 9.53 22.54
C LYS A 158 -18.70 8.05 22.24
N ALA A 159 -19.96 7.59 22.26
CA ALA A 159 -20.30 6.24 21.84
C ALA A 159 -20.20 6.09 20.33
N VAL A 160 -19.90 4.89 19.83
CA VAL A 160 -19.80 4.60 18.40
C VAL A 160 -21.12 4.93 17.68
N GLU A 161 -22.25 4.64 18.29
CA GLU A 161 -23.56 4.92 17.73
C GLU A 161 -23.79 6.41 17.48
N GLU A 162 -23.24 7.28 18.32
CA GLU A 162 -23.32 8.74 18.13
C GLU A 162 -22.49 9.22 16.93
N ILE A 163 -21.41 8.52 16.62
CA ILE A 163 -20.54 8.85 15.48
C ILE A 163 -21.17 8.39 14.16
N LEU A 164 -21.78 7.21 14.17
CA LEU A 164 -22.43 6.62 12.97
C LEU A 164 -23.83 7.14 12.71
N GLY A 165 -24.48 7.61 13.74
CA GLY A 165 -25.84 8.12 13.68
C GLY A 165 -25.97 9.51 13.18
#